data_6aa24426e3584cbc6a8331e8c0578278
#
_entry.id   6aa24426e3584cbc6a8331e8c0578278
#
_cell.length_a   1.000
_cell.length_b   1.000
_cell.length_c   1.000
_cell.angle_alpha   90.00
_cell.angle_beta   90.00
_cell.angle_gamma   90.00
#
_symmetry.space_group_name_H-M   'P 1'
#
loop_
_entity.id
_entity.type
_entity.pdbx_description
1 polymer ?
#
loop_
_entity_poly.entity_id
_entity_poly.type
_entity_poly.pdbx_seq_one_letter_code
_entity_poly.pdbx_strand_id
1 'polypeptide(L)'
;MAFLSPCDGNGYGDGNGSGYGNIVKVGAHRIYNVDGMPTAIYSIHGSYARGGVLQQDFTFKPCYIARVGDSFAHGDTLRQAMADARTKELRNKPAEERVGQLLSTYPDPEALIPAKELFDWHNILTGSCLFGRRQFCAERGIDVEHDSYTLRDFVKLTKDSYGGEVIRMIEERLDAR
;
A
#
# COMPACT_ATOMS: atom_id res chain seq x y z
N MET A 1 -17.31 13.43 -8.82
CA MET A 1 -16.50 12.30 -9.30
C MET A 1 -17.09 11.01 -8.72
N ALA A 2 -17.45 10.02 -9.52
CA ALA A 2 -18.02 8.76 -9.01
C ALA A 2 -16.95 7.99 -8.21
N PHE A 3 -17.35 7.33 -7.12
CA PHE A 3 -16.44 6.52 -6.28
C PHE A 3 -15.80 5.37 -7.08
N LEU A 4 -16.56 4.76 -7.98
CA LEU A 4 -16.11 3.79 -8.98
C LEU A 4 -16.75 4.13 -10.31
N SER A 5 -15.99 4.03 -11.40
CA SER A 5 -16.57 3.97 -12.74
C SER A 5 -17.10 2.55 -12.97
N PRO A 6 -18.25 2.37 -13.66
CA PRO A 6 -18.68 1.05 -14.09
C PRO A 6 -17.56 0.44 -14.96
N CYS A 7 -17.19 -0.81 -14.68
CA CYS A 7 -16.35 -1.55 -15.61
C CYS A 7 -17.20 -1.83 -16.84
N ASP A 8 -16.93 -1.11 -17.94
CA ASP A 8 -17.43 -1.48 -19.24
C ASP A 8 -16.73 -2.77 -19.64
N GLY A 9 -17.48 -3.86 -19.65
CA GLY A 9 -16.99 -5.22 -19.84
C GLY A 9 -16.52 -5.46 -21.28
N ASN A 10 -15.28 -5.10 -21.58
CA ASN A 10 -14.50 -5.65 -22.68
C ASN A 10 -13.20 -6.21 -22.13
N GLY A 11 -13.30 -7.39 -21.51
CA GLY A 11 -12.16 -8.14 -21.04
C GLY A 11 -11.56 -8.97 -22.16
N TYR A 12 -10.41 -8.60 -22.68
CA TYR A 12 -9.50 -9.55 -23.34
C TYR A 12 -8.87 -10.39 -22.24
N GLY A 13 -9.29 -11.65 -22.15
CA GLY A 13 -8.72 -12.60 -21.20
C GLY A 13 -7.43 -13.19 -21.72
N ASP A 14 -6.30 -12.79 -21.18
CA ASP A 14 -5.09 -13.62 -21.22
C ASP A 14 -5.23 -14.68 -20.12
N GLY A 15 -5.29 -15.94 -20.56
CA GLY A 15 -5.59 -17.08 -19.71
C GLY A 15 -4.48 -17.42 -18.72
N ASN A 16 -4.46 -16.73 -17.58
CA ASN A 16 -3.85 -17.18 -16.35
C ASN A 16 -4.94 -17.24 -15.27
N GLY A 17 -5.46 -18.45 -15.07
CA GLY A 17 -6.68 -18.73 -14.36
C GLY A 17 -6.69 -18.28 -12.90
N SER A 18 -7.23 -17.10 -12.66
CA SER A 18 -7.98 -16.79 -11.45
C SER A 18 -9.46 -16.90 -11.83
N GLY A 19 -10.16 -17.95 -11.38
CA GLY A 19 -11.48 -18.34 -11.85
C GLY A 19 -12.66 -17.40 -11.54
N TYR A 20 -12.46 -16.10 -11.58
CA TYR A 20 -13.48 -15.07 -11.46
C TYR A 20 -13.74 -14.38 -12.81
N GLY A 21 -13.99 -15.15 -13.85
CA GLY A 21 -14.47 -14.60 -15.13
C GLY A 21 -15.74 -13.77 -14.89
N ASN A 22 -15.70 -12.50 -15.28
CA ASN A 22 -16.78 -11.50 -15.35
C ASN A 22 -18.06 -11.80 -14.55
N ILE A 23 -17.97 -12.00 -13.23
CA ILE A 23 -19.17 -12.07 -12.36
C ILE A 23 -19.71 -10.65 -12.26
N VAL A 24 -20.78 -10.37 -13.00
CA VAL A 24 -21.41 -9.03 -13.02
C VAL A 24 -22.36 -8.84 -11.84
N LYS A 25 -22.96 -9.93 -11.33
CA LYS A 25 -23.98 -9.88 -10.29
C LYS A 25 -24.05 -11.20 -9.49
N VAL A 26 -24.19 -11.09 -8.18
CA VAL A 26 -24.46 -12.21 -7.27
C VAL A 26 -25.70 -11.85 -6.43
N GLY A 27 -26.80 -12.57 -6.59
CA GLY A 27 -28.07 -12.22 -5.97
C GLY A 27 -28.52 -10.82 -6.41
N ALA A 28 -28.80 -9.95 -5.46
CA ALA A 28 -29.19 -8.56 -5.70
C ALA A 28 -27.98 -7.62 -5.90
N HIS A 29 -26.76 -8.06 -5.64
CA HIS A 29 -25.57 -7.21 -5.60
C HIS A 29 -24.81 -7.21 -6.92
N ARG A 30 -24.54 -6.02 -7.44
CA ARG A 30 -23.60 -5.84 -8.55
C ARG A 30 -22.16 -5.99 -8.01
N ILE A 31 -21.31 -6.69 -8.78
CA ILE A 31 -19.92 -6.94 -8.44
C ILE A 31 -19.02 -6.00 -9.23
N TYR A 32 -18.09 -5.40 -8.55
CA TYR A 32 -17.04 -4.52 -9.10
C TYR A 32 -15.68 -5.16 -8.85
N ASN A 33 -14.77 -5.01 -9.78
CA ASN A 33 -13.37 -5.32 -9.50
C ASN A 33 -12.76 -4.11 -8.78
N VAL A 34 -12.52 -4.25 -7.49
CA VAL A 34 -11.88 -3.21 -6.69
C VAL A 34 -10.53 -3.75 -6.22
N ASP A 35 -9.44 -3.16 -6.72
CA ASP A 35 -8.08 -3.55 -6.34
C ASP A 35 -7.82 -5.07 -6.57
N GLY A 36 -8.27 -5.58 -7.70
CA GLY A 36 -8.14 -7.00 -8.07
C GLY A 36 -9.10 -7.96 -7.36
N MET A 37 -9.99 -7.47 -6.48
CA MET A 37 -10.92 -8.29 -5.72
C MET A 37 -12.36 -8.07 -6.15
N PRO A 38 -13.14 -9.14 -6.41
CA PRO A 38 -14.57 -9.03 -6.74
C PRO A 38 -15.34 -8.57 -5.49
N THR A 39 -15.95 -7.39 -5.56
CA THR A 39 -16.50 -6.70 -4.40
C THR A 39 -17.90 -6.16 -4.69
N ALA A 40 -18.86 -6.44 -3.79
CA ALA A 40 -20.16 -5.77 -3.76
C ALA A 40 -20.06 -4.46 -2.96
N ILE A 41 -20.63 -3.37 -3.47
CA ILE A 41 -20.72 -2.09 -2.78
C ILE A 41 -22.14 -1.93 -2.21
N TYR A 42 -22.24 -1.71 -0.90
CA TYR A 42 -23.52 -1.54 -0.21
C TYR A 42 -23.87 -0.08 0.02
N SER A 43 -22.89 0.75 0.41
CA SER A 43 -23.10 2.18 0.60
C SER A 43 -21.80 2.95 0.36
N ILE A 44 -21.91 4.19 -0.16
CA ILE A 44 -20.78 5.06 -0.47
C ILE A 44 -20.88 6.31 0.40
N HIS A 45 -19.76 6.71 1.02
CA HIS A 45 -19.65 7.83 1.93
C HIS A 45 -18.39 8.68 1.59
N GLY A 46 -18.49 9.50 0.56
CA GLY A 46 -17.35 10.32 0.11
C GLY A 46 -16.17 9.48 -0.39
N SER A 47 -15.08 9.45 0.37
CA SER A 47 -13.84 8.74 0.02
C SER A 47 -13.81 7.28 0.49
N TYR A 48 -14.88 6.75 1.08
CA TYR A 48 -14.96 5.35 1.47
C TYR A 48 -16.33 4.75 1.17
N ALA A 49 -16.39 3.44 1.15
CA ALA A 49 -17.62 2.66 1.00
C ALA A 49 -17.63 1.50 2.00
N ARG A 50 -18.84 0.99 2.28
CA ARG A 50 -19.04 -0.32 2.90
C ARG A 50 -19.41 -1.29 1.82
N GLY A 51 -18.85 -2.50 1.90
CA GLY A 51 -19.09 -3.54 0.92
C GLY A 51 -18.80 -4.94 1.46
N GLY A 52 -18.68 -5.88 0.55
CA GLY A 52 -18.28 -7.24 0.86
C GLY A 52 -17.47 -7.84 -0.28
N VAL A 53 -16.34 -8.44 0.06
CA VAL A 53 -15.51 -9.20 -0.88
C VAL A 53 -16.19 -10.54 -1.14
N LEU A 54 -16.45 -10.86 -2.41
CA LEU A 54 -17.04 -12.13 -2.82
C LEU A 54 -16.05 -13.27 -2.55
N GLN A 55 -16.50 -14.28 -1.81
CA GLN A 55 -15.74 -15.48 -1.50
C GLN A 55 -16.03 -16.60 -2.52
N GLN A 56 -15.21 -17.65 -2.51
CA GLN A 56 -15.38 -18.81 -3.42
C GLN A 56 -16.71 -19.56 -3.23
N ASP A 57 -17.27 -19.51 -2.04
CA ASP A 57 -18.58 -20.09 -1.70
C ASP A 57 -19.77 -19.17 -2.02
N PHE A 58 -19.51 -18.08 -2.76
CA PHE A 58 -20.48 -17.04 -3.10
C PHE A 58 -21.04 -16.25 -1.91
N THR A 59 -20.44 -16.36 -0.74
CA THR A 59 -20.73 -15.47 0.40
C THR A 59 -19.95 -14.16 0.27
N PHE A 60 -20.34 -13.16 1.06
CA PHE A 60 -19.64 -11.88 1.10
C PHE A 60 -18.97 -11.68 2.46
N LYS A 61 -17.63 -11.54 2.47
CA LYS A 61 -16.90 -11.10 3.65
C LYS A 61 -17.05 -9.58 3.78
N PRO A 62 -17.71 -9.05 4.84
CA PRO A 62 -17.86 -7.61 5.03
C PRO A 62 -16.53 -6.90 5.07
N CYS A 63 -16.45 -5.71 4.45
CA CYS A 63 -15.25 -4.89 4.43
C CYS A 63 -15.56 -3.39 4.30
N TYR A 64 -14.58 -2.57 4.62
CA TYR A 64 -14.50 -1.19 4.17
C TYR A 64 -13.64 -1.10 2.92
N ILE A 65 -14.01 -0.20 2.02
CA ILE A 65 -13.23 0.15 0.84
C ILE A 65 -12.90 1.63 0.97
N ALA A 66 -11.62 2.00 0.90
CA ALA A 66 -11.19 3.38 0.88
C ALA A 66 -10.61 3.74 -0.48
N ARG A 67 -10.77 5.01 -0.87
CA ARG A 67 -10.15 5.62 -2.04
C ARG A 67 -9.32 6.82 -1.63
N VAL A 68 -8.05 6.85 -2.08
CA VAL A 68 -7.15 8.01 -1.96
C VAL A 68 -6.53 8.24 -3.35
N GLY A 69 -6.77 9.41 -3.94
CA GLY A 69 -6.41 9.63 -5.34
C GLY A 69 -7.08 8.60 -6.26
N ASP A 70 -6.26 7.84 -6.98
CA ASP A 70 -6.70 6.75 -7.84
C ASP A 70 -6.50 5.35 -7.22
N SER A 71 -5.98 5.29 -6.01
CA SER A 71 -5.70 4.05 -5.28
C SER A 71 -6.88 3.63 -4.40
N PHE A 72 -7.18 2.33 -4.44
CA PHE A 72 -8.19 1.68 -3.60
C PHE A 72 -7.55 0.67 -2.67
N ALA A 73 -8.13 0.49 -1.49
CA ALA A 73 -7.79 -0.60 -0.59
C ALA A 73 -9.01 -1.10 0.19
N HIS A 74 -8.98 -2.39 0.51
CA HIS A 74 -9.93 -3.04 1.42
C HIS A 74 -9.35 -3.07 2.84
N GLY A 75 -10.23 -3.13 3.83
CA GLY A 75 -9.83 -3.33 5.23
C GLY A 75 -11.00 -3.84 6.07
N ASP A 76 -10.68 -4.57 7.12
CA ASP A 76 -11.69 -5.01 8.11
C ASP A 76 -12.19 -3.82 8.93
N THR A 77 -11.42 -2.73 9.00
CA THR A 77 -11.81 -1.44 9.57
C THR A 77 -11.59 -0.30 8.58
N LEU A 78 -12.36 0.80 8.73
CA LEU A 78 -12.15 2.01 7.91
C LEU A 78 -10.74 2.58 8.08
N ARG A 79 -10.19 2.56 9.30
CA ARG A 79 -8.83 3.05 9.58
C ARG A 79 -7.79 2.27 8.76
N GLN A 80 -7.88 0.96 8.73
CA GLN A 80 -6.99 0.09 7.94
C GLN A 80 -7.14 0.38 6.45
N ALA A 81 -8.38 0.36 5.91
CA ALA A 81 -8.61 0.64 4.50
C ALA A 81 -8.03 1.99 4.07
N MET A 82 -8.22 3.05 4.89
CA MET A 82 -7.67 4.38 4.61
C MET A 82 -6.14 4.43 4.67
N ALA A 83 -5.52 3.74 5.63
CA ALA A 83 -4.06 3.66 5.74
C ALA A 83 -3.46 2.94 4.53
N ASP A 84 -4.04 1.80 4.15
CA ASP A 84 -3.58 1.00 3.01
C ASP A 84 -3.77 1.73 1.68
N ALA A 85 -4.90 2.44 1.48
CA ALA A 85 -5.12 3.24 0.30
C ALA A 85 -4.12 4.41 0.18
N ARG A 86 -3.77 5.09 1.30
CA ARG A 86 -2.74 6.14 1.34
C ARG A 86 -1.36 5.58 0.99
N THR A 87 -1.01 4.43 1.56
CA THR A 87 0.26 3.76 1.27
C THR A 87 0.39 3.39 -0.21
N LYS A 88 -0.67 2.85 -0.81
CA LYS A 88 -0.71 2.54 -2.24
C LYS A 88 -0.57 3.79 -3.11
N GLU A 89 -1.33 4.83 -2.79
CA GLU A 89 -1.26 6.10 -3.52
C GLU A 89 0.16 6.70 -3.48
N LEU A 90 0.79 6.69 -2.30
CA LEU A 90 2.14 7.19 -2.14
C LEU A 90 3.16 6.34 -2.91
N ARG A 91 3.03 5.00 -2.91
CA ARG A 91 3.89 4.10 -3.69
C ARG A 91 3.80 4.31 -5.20
N ASN A 92 2.67 4.75 -5.69
CA ASN A 92 2.45 5.02 -7.12
C ASN A 92 3.07 6.36 -7.57
N LYS A 93 3.55 7.19 -6.64
CA LYS A 93 4.22 8.45 -6.95
C LYS A 93 5.67 8.24 -7.40
N PRO A 94 6.24 9.21 -8.17
CA PRO A 94 7.66 9.21 -8.49
C PRO A 94 8.55 9.10 -7.25
N ALA A 95 9.76 8.55 -7.41
CA ALA A 95 10.70 8.35 -6.31
C ALA A 95 11.02 9.67 -5.58
N GLU A 96 11.20 10.75 -6.34
CA GLU A 96 11.49 12.09 -5.81
C GLU A 96 10.40 12.60 -4.87
N GLU A 97 9.12 12.35 -5.19
CA GLU A 97 7.99 12.74 -4.35
C GLU A 97 7.91 11.88 -3.09
N ARG A 98 8.16 10.56 -3.20
CA ARG A 98 8.19 9.64 -2.05
C ARG A 98 9.29 10.02 -1.07
N VAL A 99 10.50 10.33 -1.57
CA VAL A 99 11.62 10.83 -0.78
C VAL A 99 11.27 12.19 -0.14
N GLY A 100 10.68 13.10 -0.90
CA GLY A 100 10.23 14.40 -0.37
C GLY A 100 9.21 14.24 0.75
N GLN A 101 8.28 13.29 0.63
CA GLN A 101 7.29 13.02 1.67
C GLN A 101 7.92 12.42 2.94
N LEU A 102 8.89 11.50 2.82
CA LEU A 102 9.65 10.99 3.96
C LEU A 102 10.34 12.13 4.72
N LEU A 103 11.10 12.97 4.01
CA LEU A 103 11.85 14.07 4.60
C LEU A 103 10.98 15.18 5.20
N SER A 104 9.73 15.32 4.71
CA SER A 104 8.73 16.22 5.29
C SER A 104 8.09 15.64 6.55
N THR A 105 7.94 14.30 6.60
CA THR A 105 7.41 13.60 7.77
C THR A 105 8.43 13.61 8.92
N TYR A 106 9.71 13.48 8.59
CA TYR A 106 10.83 13.49 9.56
C TYR A 106 11.83 14.59 9.20
N PRO A 107 11.52 15.84 9.58
CA PRO A 107 12.35 16.99 9.20
C PRO A 107 13.72 17.02 9.92
N ASP A 108 13.81 16.42 11.10
CA ASP A 108 15.06 16.24 11.84
C ASP A 108 15.68 14.88 11.52
N PRO A 109 16.80 14.82 10.78
CA PRO A 109 17.43 13.57 10.39
C PRO A 109 18.09 12.81 11.54
N GLU A 110 18.31 13.45 12.69
CA GLU A 110 18.90 12.86 13.89
C GLU A 110 17.84 12.39 14.91
N ALA A 111 16.58 12.69 14.68
CA ALA A 111 15.48 12.19 15.52
C ALA A 111 15.37 10.66 15.40
N LEU A 112 15.13 9.99 16.53
CA LEU A 112 14.89 8.55 16.57
C LEU A 112 13.47 8.24 16.06
N ILE A 113 13.39 7.38 15.06
CA ILE A 113 12.16 6.91 14.43
C ILE A 113 12.02 5.42 14.75
N PRO A 114 10.84 4.95 15.20
CA PRO A 114 10.61 3.53 15.42
C PRO A 114 10.96 2.68 14.19
N ALA A 115 11.65 1.57 14.39
CA ALA A 115 12.05 0.69 13.29
C ALA A 115 10.86 0.21 12.47
N LYS A 116 9.70 0.03 13.10
CA LYS A 116 8.43 -0.33 12.44
C LYS A 116 8.00 0.70 11.39
N GLU A 117 8.11 1.98 11.69
CA GLU A 117 7.78 3.05 10.75
C GLU A 117 8.77 3.07 9.57
N LEU A 118 10.06 2.94 9.84
CA LEU A 118 11.09 2.85 8.79
C LEU A 118 10.95 1.57 7.95
N PHE A 119 10.54 0.45 8.56
CA PHE A 119 10.22 -0.78 7.86
C PHE A 119 9.07 -0.61 6.85
N ASP A 120 8.05 0.16 7.20
CA ASP A 120 6.94 0.49 6.30
C ASP A 120 7.36 1.51 5.24
N TRP A 121 8.15 2.52 5.61
CA TRP A 121 8.71 3.47 4.66
C TRP A 121 9.63 2.83 3.64
N HIS A 122 10.41 1.81 4.00
CA HIS A 122 11.22 1.08 3.04
C HIS A 122 10.36 0.44 1.93
N ASN A 123 9.19 -0.10 2.28
CA ASN A 123 8.23 -0.57 1.27
C ASN A 123 7.68 0.57 0.38
N ILE A 124 7.32 1.70 0.97
CA ILE A 124 6.83 2.86 0.23
C ILE A 124 7.89 3.37 -0.76
N LEU A 125 9.12 3.48 -0.32
CA LEU A 125 10.25 4.01 -1.11
C LEU A 125 10.67 3.08 -2.25
N THR A 126 10.78 1.77 -1.97
CA THR A 126 11.46 0.81 -2.85
C THR A 126 10.52 -0.23 -3.47
N GLY A 127 9.30 -0.39 -2.95
CA GLY A 127 8.39 -1.47 -3.33
C GLY A 127 8.79 -2.84 -2.77
N SER A 128 9.75 -2.91 -1.83
CA SER A 128 10.23 -4.16 -1.23
C SER A 128 9.10 -4.99 -0.62
N CYS A 129 9.11 -6.30 -0.84
CA CYS A 129 8.10 -7.20 -0.30
C CYS A 129 8.30 -7.45 1.21
N LEU A 130 7.22 -7.85 1.89
CA LEU A 130 7.24 -8.12 3.33
C LEU A 130 8.25 -9.21 3.71
N PHE A 131 8.34 -10.28 2.89
CA PHE A 131 9.27 -11.38 3.15
C PHE A 131 10.73 -10.91 3.12
N GLY A 132 11.13 -10.17 2.06
CA GLY A 132 12.50 -9.66 1.92
C GLY A 132 12.87 -8.70 3.05
N ARG A 133 11.95 -7.82 3.46
CA ARG A 133 12.18 -6.91 4.59
C ARG A 133 12.35 -7.65 5.92
N ARG A 134 11.54 -8.68 6.18
CA ARG A 134 11.67 -9.51 7.39
C ARG A 134 12.99 -10.26 7.41
N GLN A 135 13.39 -10.85 6.29
CA GLN A 135 14.68 -11.54 6.17
C GLN A 135 15.84 -10.57 6.42
N PHE A 136 15.81 -9.38 5.81
CA PHE A 136 16.82 -8.34 6.03
C PHE A 136 16.96 -7.96 7.51
N CYS A 137 15.84 -7.74 8.20
CA CYS A 137 15.87 -7.44 9.63
C CYS A 137 16.44 -8.60 10.45
N ALA A 138 16.03 -9.84 10.18
CA ALA A 138 16.52 -11.02 10.88
C ALA A 138 18.05 -11.22 10.72
N GLU A 139 18.57 -11.05 9.49
CA GLU A 139 20.00 -11.17 9.19
C GLU A 139 20.86 -10.12 9.90
N ARG A 140 20.29 -8.97 10.24
CA ARG A 140 20.96 -7.84 10.91
C ARG A 140 20.63 -7.70 12.40
N GLY A 141 19.81 -8.58 12.93
CA GLY A 141 19.40 -8.55 14.34
C GLY A 141 18.55 -7.31 14.68
N ILE A 142 17.79 -6.77 13.71
CA ILE A 142 16.91 -5.62 13.92
C ILE A 142 15.59 -6.09 14.50
N ASP A 143 15.24 -5.59 15.70
CA ASP A 143 13.92 -5.78 16.30
C ASP A 143 12.97 -4.68 15.83
N VAL A 144 12.09 -5.03 14.88
CA VAL A 144 11.16 -4.08 14.25
C VAL A 144 10.17 -3.47 15.26
N GLU A 145 9.86 -4.18 16.35
CA GLU A 145 8.87 -3.70 17.34
C GLU A 145 9.49 -2.83 18.43
N HIS A 146 10.81 -2.94 18.70
CA HIS A 146 11.45 -2.28 19.85
C HIS A 146 12.61 -1.36 19.48
N ASP A 147 13.26 -1.54 18.32
CA ASP A 147 14.35 -0.69 17.89
C ASP A 147 13.88 0.66 17.35
N SER A 148 14.82 1.62 17.34
CA SER A 148 14.64 2.91 16.69
C SER A 148 15.94 3.35 16.04
N TYR A 149 15.86 4.06 14.92
CA TYR A 149 17.01 4.52 14.14
C TYR A 149 16.80 5.95 13.68
N THR A 150 17.90 6.68 13.47
CA THR A 150 17.86 7.97 12.78
C THR A 150 17.67 7.76 11.26
N LEU A 151 17.28 8.80 10.53
CA LEU A 151 17.23 8.70 9.04
C LEU A 151 18.62 8.40 8.46
N ARG A 152 19.70 8.90 9.07
CA ARG A 152 21.06 8.60 8.63
C ARG A 152 21.43 7.14 8.84
N ASP A 153 21.04 6.56 9.96
CA ASP A 153 21.28 5.13 10.21
C ASP A 153 20.44 4.25 9.27
N PHE A 154 19.18 4.61 9.04
CA PHE A 154 18.33 3.93 8.07
C PHE A 154 18.97 3.93 6.67
N VAL A 155 19.49 5.06 6.20
CA VAL A 155 20.19 5.15 4.92
C VAL A 155 21.43 4.26 4.90
N LYS A 156 22.30 4.33 5.93
CA LYS A 156 23.51 3.49 6.03
C LYS A 156 23.19 1.99 5.99
N LEU A 157 22.09 1.58 6.65
CA LEU A 157 21.67 0.19 6.72
C LEU A 157 21.12 -0.34 5.38
N THR A 158 20.46 0.53 4.59
CA THR A 158 19.60 0.07 3.48
C THR A 158 20.07 0.51 2.08
N LYS A 159 21.00 1.45 1.96
CA LYS A 159 21.45 2.01 0.66
C LYS A 159 22.08 1.00 -0.31
N ASP A 160 22.59 -0.12 0.21
CA ASP A 160 23.21 -1.20 -0.57
C ASP A 160 22.30 -2.45 -0.65
N SER A 161 21.03 -2.30 -0.29
CA SER A 161 20.02 -3.35 -0.38
C SER A 161 19.06 -3.11 -1.53
N TYR A 162 17.96 -3.88 -1.58
CA TYR A 162 16.93 -3.74 -2.61
C TYR A 162 16.36 -2.30 -2.66
N GLY A 163 16.40 -1.68 -3.85
CA GLY A 163 15.94 -0.30 -4.07
C GLY A 163 16.89 0.76 -3.55
N GLY A 164 18.16 0.41 -3.36
CA GLY A 164 19.21 1.31 -2.82
C GLY A 164 19.39 2.60 -3.63
N GLU A 165 19.02 2.61 -4.92
CA GLU A 165 19.03 3.82 -5.74
C GLU A 165 18.09 4.91 -5.19
N VAL A 166 16.91 4.54 -4.69
CA VAL A 166 15.97 5.48 -4.06
C VAL A 166 16.46 5.91 -2.68
N ILE A 167 17.09 4.99 -1.94
CA ILE A 167 17.66 5.31 -0.61
C ILE A 167 18.84 6.30 -0.74
N ARG A 168 19.68 6.17 -1.76
CA ARG A 168 20.77 7.14 -2.03
C ARG A 168 20.25 8.55 -2.33
N MET A 169 19.07 8.70 -2.93
CA MET A 169 18.44 10.03 -3.10
C MET A 169 18.12 10.70 -1.76
N ILE A 170 17.83 9.92 -0.70
CA ILE A 170 17.66 10.45 0.66
C ILE A 170 19.01 10.97 1.17
N GLU A 171 20.09 10.18 1.03
CA GLU A 171 21.45 10.56 1.43
C GLU A 171 21.86 11.89 0.78
N GLU A 172 21.72 11.99 -0.53
CA GLU A 172 22.03 13.21 -1.29
C GLU A 172 21.27 14.44 -0.78
N ARG A 173 19.98 14.29 -0.47
CA ARG A 173 19.16 15.40 0.06
C ARG A 173 19.46 15.75 1.52
N LEU A 174 19.93 14.80 2.33
CA LEU A 174 20.37 15.06 3.70
C LEU A 174 21.72 15.78 3.72
N ASP A 175 22.61 15.45 2.79
CA ASP A 175 23.93 16.05 2.69
C ASP A 175 23.92 17.47 2.05
N ALA A 176 22.86 17.79 1.31
CA ALA A 176 22.64 19.11 0.71
C ALA A 176 21.99 20.13 1.67
N ARG A 177 21.63 19.75 2.90
CA ARG A 177 21.03 20.63 3.93
C ARG A 177 22.10 21.24 4.81
#